data_38458cff39b5d0313c13622994c00d36
#
_entry.id   38458cff39b5d0313c13622994c00d36
#
_cell.length_a   1.000
_cell.length_b   1.000
_cell.length_c   1.000
_cell.angle_alpha   90.00
_cell.angle_beta   90.00
_cell.angle_gamma   90.00
#
_symmetry.space_group_name_H-M   'P 1'
#
loop_
_entity.id
_entity.type
_entity.pdbx_description
1 polymer ?
#
loop_
_entity_poly.entity_id
_entity_poly.type
_entity_poly.pdbx_seq_one_letter_code
_entity_poly.pdbx_strand_id
1 'polypeptide(L)'
;MRRKIPSTQALQCFEAAARHESYTRAAQELALTQSAVSRQITALEESLGVLLFRRTRHGMVLTPGGTEYARQVRQRLDAIERDTQDVMTGQGSGGTLRLATVPTFATRWLLPRLPQLRQHHPELVIHMETRTRPFLFGDTGFDAAIYAGTAEQVRDWPGVTATALLQEDVIAVCAPALLAAHTALSLIHI
;
A
#
# COMPACT_ATOMS: atom_id res chain seq x y z
N MET A 1 -7.49 -23.35 21.38
CA MET A 1 -7.50 -23.88 19.99
C MET A 1 -6.17 -23.56 19.31
N ARG A 2 -5.45 -24.55 18.76
CA ARG A 2 -4.17 -24.30 18.07
C ARG A 2 -4.48 -23.69 16.70
N ARG A 3 -3.94 -22.49 16.40
CA ARG A 3 -4.11 -21.83 15.09
C ARG A 3 -3.41 -22.66 14.01
N LYS A 4 -4.12 -22.94 12.90
CA LYS A 4 -3.52 -23.57 11.71
C LYS A 4 -2.93 -22.47 10.82
N ILE A 5 -1.73 -22.01 11.15
CA ILE A 5 -1.02 -20.99 10.38
C ILE A 5 0.23 -21.66 9.79
N PRO A 6 0.52 -21.47 8.48
CA PRO A 6 1.78 -21.90 7.88
C PRO A 6 2.98 -21.24 8.56
N SER A 7 4.17 -21.84 8.43
CA SER A 7 5.38 -21.22 8.97
C SER A 7 5.69 -19.91 8.25
N THR A 8 6.23 -18.93 8.99
CA THR A 8 6.65 -17.65 8.41
C THR A 8 7.64 -17.85 7.27
N GLN A 9 8.55 -18.82 7.41
CA GLN A 9 9.50 -19.16 6.35
C GLN A 9 8.82 -19.66 5.08
N ALA A 10 7.79 -20.50 5.19
CA ALA A 10 7.03 -20.96 4.03
C ALA A 10 6.28 -19.80 3.35
N LEU A 11 5.73 -18.87 4.13
CA LEU A 11 5.07 -17.68 3.61
C LEU A 11 6.05 -16.73 2.92
N GLN A 12 7.25 -16.52 3.48
CA GLN A 12 8.31 -15.71 2.86
C GLN A 12 8.80 -16.35 1.55
N CYS A 13 9.04 -17.67 1.55
CA CYS A 13 9.43 -18.39 0.32
C CYS A 13 8.36 -18.28 -0.77
N PHE A 14 7.09 -18.39 -0.40
CA PHE A 14 5.99 -18.27 -1.32
C PHE A 14 5.85 -16.84 -1.87
N GLU A 15 5.91 -15.81 -1.01
CA GLU A 15 5.82 -14.41 -1.42
C GLU A 15 6.93 -14.03 -2.40
N ALA A 16 8.20 -14.34 -2.05
CA ALA A 16 9.34 -14.06 -2.90
C ALA A 16 9.24 -14.79 -4.26
N ALA A 17 8.84 -16.07 -4.23
CA ALA A 17 8.65 -16.85 -5.46
C ALA A 17 7.50 -16.30 -6.33
N ALA A 18 6.43 -15.83 -5.72
CA ALA A 18 5.29 -15.21 -6.40
C ALA A 18 5.68 -13.88 -7.08
N ARG A 19 6.44 -13.05 -6.40
CA ARG A 19 6.90 -11.75 -6.88
C ARG A 19 7.92 -11.87 -8.02
N HIS A 20 8.84 -12.83 -7.91
CA HIS A 20 9.88 -13.07 -8.93
C HIS A 20 9.43 -14.00 -10.07
N GLU A 21 8.32 -14.72 -9.91
CA GLU A 21 7.90 -15.83 -10.78
C GLU A 21 9.05 -16.85 -11.00
N SER A 22 9.91 -17.02 -9.96
CA SER A 22 11.14 -17.81 -10.04
C SER A 22 11.61 -18.29 -8.68
N TYR A 23 11.71 -19.58 -8.50
CA TYR A 23 12.29 -20.19 -7.29
C TYR A 23 13.78 -19.86 -7.12
N THR A 24 14.52 -19.72 -8.22
CA THR A 24 15.94 -19.37 -8.19
C THR A 24 16.15 -17.94 -7.69
N ARG A 25 15.38 -16.97 -8.17
CA ARG A 25 15.47 -15.58 -7.72
C ARG A 25 15.01 -15.43 -6.28
N ALA A 26 13.93 -16.11 -5.90
CA ALA A 26 13.48 -16.14 -4.51
C ALA A 26 14.53 -16.72 -3.57
N ALA A 27 15.22 -17.79 -3.99
CA ALA A 27 16.30 -18.40 -3.21
C ALA A 27 17.50 -17.45 -3.03
N GLN A 28 17.86 -16.71 -4.08
CA GLN A 28 18.92 -15.69 -4.01
C GLN A 28 18.57 -14.57 -3.03
N GLU A 29 17.35 -14.06 -3.09
CA GLU A 29 16.88 -12.99 -2.19
C GLU A 29 16.86 -13.44 -0.73
N LEU A 30 16.37 -14.65 -0.47
CA LEU A 30 16.23 -15.18 0.88
C LEU A 30 17.50 -15.83 1.43
N ALA A 31 18.60 -15.81 0.69
CA ALA A 31 19.85 -16.50 1.01
C ALA A 31 19.64 -18.01 1.29
N LEU A 32 18.77 -18.64 0.51
CA LEU A 32 18.44 -20.08 0.58
C LEU A 32 18.85 -20.79 -0.71
N THR A 33 18.81 -22.14 -0.68
CA THR A 33 18.92 -22.95 -1.90
C THR A 33 17.56 -23.01 -2.61
N GLN A 34 17.57 -23.13 -3.94
CA GLN A 34 16.35 -23.31 -4.73
C GLN A 34 15.53 -24.54 -4.30
N SER A 35 16.23 -25.64 -3.90
CA SER A 35 15.57 -26.82 -3.37
C SER A 35 14.89 -26.60 -2.02
N ALA A 36 15.46 -25.73 -1.16
CA ALA A 36 14.83 -25.37 0.11
C ALA A 36 13.56 -24.54 -0.13
N VAL A 37 13.61 -23.55 -1.01
CA VAL A 37 12.43 -22.76 -1.40
C VAL A 37 11.34 -23.66 -1.98
N SER A 38 11.70 -24.56 -2.91
CA SER A 38 10.75 -25.52 -3.49
C SER A 38 10.08 -26.39 -2.44
N ARG A 39 10.83 -26.93 -1.47
CA ARG A 39 10.27 -27.75 -0.39
C ARG A 39 9.32 -26.96 0.51
N GLN A 40 9.66 -25.73 0.85
CA GLN A 40 8.79 -24.87 1.67
C GLN A 40 7.46 -24.58 0.96
N ILE A 41 7.49 -24.33 -0.34
CA ILE A 41 6.29 -24.08 -1.13
C ILE A 41 5.45 -25.36 -1.30
N THR A 42 6.07 -26.50 -1.57
CA THR A 42 5.35 -27.77 -1.65
C THR A 42 4.66 -28.09 -0.32
N ALA A 43 5.35 -27.96 0.81
CA ALA A 43 4.75 -28.16 2.12
C ALA A 43 3.60 -27.19 2.42
N LEU A 44 3.70 -25.93 1.92
CA LEU A 44 2.63 -24.95 2.02
C LEU A 44 1.41 -25.39 1.22
N GLU A 45 1.58 -25.78 -0.05
CA GLU A 45 0.52 -26.26 -0.93
C GLU A 45 -0.17 -27.51 -0.35
N GLU A 46 0.60 -28.46 0.19
CA GLU A 46 0.07 -29.63 0.88
C GLU A 46 -0.76 -29.25 2.11
N SER A 47 -0.29 -28.29 2.91
CA SER A 47 -1.00 -27.84 4.10
C SER A 47 -2.31 -27.12 3.80
N LEU A 48 -2.37 -26.44 2.65
CA LEU A 48 -3.55 -25.72 2.16
C LEU A 48 -4.48 -26.64 1.33
N GLY A 49 -3.98 -27.76 0.82
CA GLY A 49 -4.72 -28.66 -0.06
C GLY A 49 -4.99 -28.09 -1.46
N VAL A 50 -4.23 -27.06 -1.86
CA VAL A 50 -4.38 -26.38 -3.17
C VAL A 50 -3.01 -26.05 -3.75
N LEU A 51 -2.91 -26.07 -5.09
CA LEU A 51 -1.72 -25.61 -5.79
C LEU A 51 -1.75 -24.09 -5.93
N LEU A 52 -0.64 -23.45 -5.55
CA LEU A 52 -0.45 -22.00 -5.66
C LEU A 52 0.29 -21.65 -6.97
N PHE A 53 1.09 -22.60 -7.49
CA PHE A 53 1.80 -22.45 -8.74
C PHE A 53 1.44 -23.54 -9.74
N ARG A 54 1.57 -23.23 -11.02
CA ARG A 54 1.54 -24.20 -12.12
C ARG A 54 2.75 -24.03 -13.02
N ARG A 55 3.26 -25.12 -13.55
CA ARG A 55 4.33 -25.08 -14.56
C ARG A 55 3.75 -24.81 -15.94
N THR A 56 4.44 -23.97 -16.70
CA THR A 56 4.15 -23.67 -18.10
C THR A 56 5.39 -23.88 -18.94
N ARG A 57 5.26 -23.79 -20.28
CA ARG A 57 6.41 -23.85 -21.19
C ARG A 57 7.41 -22.69 -20.97
N HIS A 58 6.97 -21.60 -20.40
CA HIS A 58 7.78 -20.40 -20.15
C HIS A 58 8.24 -20.27 -18.70
N GLY A 59 8.01 -21.28 -17.86
CA GLY A 59 8.40 -21.27 -16.47
C GLY A 59 7.22 -21.52 -15.53
N MET A 60 7.31 -20.96 -14.35
CA MET A 60 6.34 -21.09 -13.28
C MET A 60 5.44 -19.86 -13.24
N VAL A 61 4.15 -20.07 -13.11
CA VAL A 61 3.16 -18.98 -12.95
C VAL A 61 2.21 -19.29 -11.80
N LEU A 62 1.67 -18.27 -11.19
CA LEU A 62 0.64 -18.42 -10.14
C LEU A 62 -0.66 -19.00 -10.71
N THR A 63 -1.35 -19.77 -9.88
CA THR A 63 -2.77 -20.08 -10.10
C THR A 63 -3.63 -18.88 -9.72
N PRO A 64 -4.91 -18.81 -10.11
CA PRO A 64 -5.81 -17.74 -9.64
C PRO A 64 -5.87 -17.65 -8.11
N GLY A 65 -5.95 -18.80 -7.41
CA GLY A 65 -5.88 -18.87 -5.95
C GLY A 65 -4.52 -18.44 -5.40
N GLY A 66 -3.42 -18.81 -6.10
CA GLY A 66 -2.07 -18.37 -5.77
C GLY A 66 -1.90 -16.86 -5.87
N THR A 67 -2.47 -16.24 -6.89
CA THR A 67 -2.41 -14.76 -7.07
C THR A 67 -3.09 -14.03 -5.91
N GLU A 68 -4.30 -14.46 -5.57
CA GLU A 68 -5.03 -13.84 -4.47
C GLU A 68 -4.34 -14.09 -3.13
N TYR A 69 -3.86 -15.32 -2.90
CA TYR A 69 -3.15 -15.65 -1.67
C TYR A 69 -1.81 -14.89 -1.56
N ALA A 70 -1.07 -14.71 -2.66
CA ALA A 70 0.18 -13.95 -2.68
C ALA A 70 -0.04 -12.49 -2.28
N ARG A 71 -1.13 -11.86 -2.76
CA ARG A 71 -1.51 -10.51 -2.37
C ARG A 71 -1.75 -10.40 -0.86
N GLN A 72 -2.51 -11.34 -0.30
CA GLN A 72 -2.82 -11.37 1.14
C GLN A 72 -1.58 -11.66 2.00
N VAL A 73 -0.75 -12.62 1.60
CA VAL A 73 0.48 -12.97 2.33
C VAL A 73 1.44 -11.79 2.36
N ARG A 74 1.65 -11.11 1.23
CA ARG A 74 2.50 -9.92 1.18
C ARG A 74 2.05 -8.86 2.18
N GLN A 75 0.78 -8.50 2.18
CA GLN A 75 0.24 -7.50 3.11
C GLN A 75 0.47 -7.87 4.58
N ARG A 76 0.36 -9.16 4.92
CA ARG A 76 0.57 -9.63 6.30
C ARG A 76 2.05 -9.65 6.68
N LEU A 77 2.93 -10.04 5.77
CA LEU A 77 4.37 -10.01 6.01
C LEU A 77 4.86 -8.55 6.15
N ASP A 78 4.41 -7.65 5.29
CA ASP A 78 4.71 -6.22 5.39
C ASP A 78 4.21 -5.62 6.72
N ALA A 79 3.06 -6.07 7.22
CA ALA A 79 2.55 -5.64 8.52
C ALA A 79 3.41 -6.15 9.67
N ILE A 80 3.80 -7.43 9.66
CA ILE A 80 4.68 -8.02 10.68
C ILE A 80 6.05 -7.34 10.68
N GLU A 81 6.60 -7.05 9.50
CA GLU A 81 7.88 -6.34 9.38
C GLU A 81 7.79 -4.94 9.99
N ARG A 82 6.71 -4.21 9.72
CA ARG A 82 6.45 -2.89 10.31
C ARG A 82 6.36 -2.94 11.83
N ASP A 83 5.51 -3.84 12.35
CA ASP A 83 5.34 -4.00 13.80
C ASP A 83 6.68 -4.33 14.49
N THR A 84 7.51 -5.13 13.81
CA THR A 84 8.86 -5.48 14.30
C THR A 84 9.77 -4.27 14.31
N GLN A 85 9.77 -3.46 13.24
CA GLN A 85 10.56 -2.24 13.14
C GLN A 85 10.14 -1.21 14.21
N ASP A 86 8.83 -1.06 14.44
CA ASP A 86 8.30 -0.16 15.46
C ASP A 86 8.79 -0.55 16.87
N VAL A 87 8.82 -1.85 17.17
CA VAL A 87 9.37 -2.36 18.44
C VAL A 87 10.89 -2.13 18.52
N MET A 88 11.63 -2.41 17.45
CA MET A 88 13.10 -2.26 17.44
C MET A 88 13.56 -0.82 17.55
N THR A 89 12.78 0.13 17.04
CA THR A 89 13.09 1.57 17.11
C THR A 89 12.69 2.20 18.44
N GLY A 90 12.14 1.42 19.39
CA GLY A 90 11.71 1.91 20.69
C GLY A 90 10.49 2.83 20.64
N GLN A 91 9.79 2.87 19.51
CA GLN A 91 8.63 3.74 19.28
C GLN A 91 7.32 3.16 19.87
N GLY A 92 7.42 2.25 20.82
CA GLY A 92 6.28 1.52 21.38
C GLY A 92 5.25 2.35 22.15
N SER A 93 5.43 3.65 22.33
CA SER A 93 4.48 4.50 23.05
C SER A 93 3.84 5.63 22.23
N GLY A 94 4.38 5.97 21.06
CA GLY A 94 3.92 7.11 20.26
C GLY A 94 3.17 6.76 18.98
N GLY A 95 3.39 5.56 18.47
CA GLY A 95 2.78 5.09 17.22
C GLY A 95 3.39 5.68 15.95
N THR A 96 3.27 4.92 14.87
CA THR A 96 3.63 5.35 13.51
C THR A 96 2.35 5.58 12.72
N LEU A 97 2.17 6.76 12.17
CA LEU A 97 1.07 7.10 11.26
C LEU A 97 1.57 7.06 9.82
N ARG A 98 1.00 6.19 9.00
CA ARG A 98 1.25 6.14 7.56
C ARG A 98 0.13 6.86 6.82
N LEU A 99 0.45 8.02 6.29
CA LEU A 99 -0.51 8.93 5.70
C LEU A 99 -0.32 9.04 4.20
N ALA A 100 -1.34 8.69 3.43
CA ALA A 100 -1.43 9.04 2.02
C ALA A 100 -2.02 10.46 1.88
N THR A 101 -1.47 11.26 0.99
CA THR A 101 -1.98 12.63 0.79
C THR A 101 -1.78 13.08 -0.65
N VAL A 102 -2.57 14.05 -1.10
CA VAL A 102 -2.34 14.70 -2.39
C VAL A 102 -1.17 15.69 -2.29
N PRO A 103 -0.32 15.81 -3.34
CA PRO A 103 0.95 16.55 -3.26
C PRO A 103 0.82 17.98 -2.81
N THR A 104 -0.14 18.73 -3.37
CA THR A 104 -0.33 20.15 -3.07
C THR A 104 -0.77 20.37 -1.62
N PHE A 105 -1.68 19.54 -1.12
CA PHE A 105 -2.11 19.59 0.27
C PHE A 105 -0.94 19.28 1.22
N ALA A 106 -0.17 18.23 0.92
CA ALA A 106 1.01 17.87 1.70
C ALA A 106 1.96 19.06 1.83
N THR A 107 2.35 19.66 0.71
CA THR A 107 3.40 20.70 0.69
C THR A 107 2.92 22.06 1.19
N ARG A 108 1.69 22.45 0.87
CA ARG A 108 1.19 23.81 1.17
C ARG A 108 0.46 23.92 2.50
N TRP A 109 -0.18 22.84 2.95
CA TRP A 109 -1.00 22.89 4.15
C TRP A 109 -0.43 22.04 5.28
N LEU A 110 -0.08 20.79 5.02
CA LEU A 110 0.28 19.83 6.06
C LEU A 110 1.71 20.05 6.58
N LEU A 111 2.72 20.03 5.70
CA LEU A 111 4.12 20.17 6.09
C LEU A 111 4.42 21.40 6.97
N PRO A 112 3.87 22.60 6.68
CA PRO A 112 4.10 23.76 7.53
C PRO A 112 3.51 23.62 8.96
N ARG A 113 2.57 22.70 9.17
CA ARG A 113 1.89 22.45 10.46
C ARG A 113 2.48 21.29 11.26
N LEU A 114 3.29 20.45 10.66
CA LEU A 114 3.92 19.31 11.34
C LEU A 114 4.79 19.73 12.55
N PRO A 115 5.54 20.85 12.54
CA PRO A 115 6.29 21.28 13.73
C PRO A 115 5.40 21.52 14.94
N GLN A 116 4.20 22.08 14.74
CA GLN A 116 3.23 22.29 15.82
C GLN A 116 2.67 20.97 16.34
N LEU A 117 2.34 20.03 15.45
CA LEU A 117 1.89 18.70 15.82
C LEU A 117 2.96 17.97 16.65
N ARG A 118 4.23 18.05 16.24
CA ARG A 118 5.36 17.44 16.94
C ARG A 118 5.58 18.01 18.34
N GLN A 119 5.23 19.27 18.60
CA GLN A 119 5.29 19.85 19.96
C GLN A 119 4.29 19.18 20.90
N HIS A 120 3.13 18.76 20.42
CA HIS A 120 2.08 18.12 21.20
C HIS A 120 2.23 16.60 21.27
N HIS A 121 2.84 16.01 20.24
CA HIS A 121 3.02 14.57 20.07
C HIS A 121 4.45 14.27 19.61
N PRO A 122 5.46 14.48 20.47
CA PRO A 122 6.87 14.31 20.13
C PRO A 122 7.23 12.87 19.75
N GLU A 123 6.48 11.90 20.27
CA GLU A 123 6.64 10.47 20.03
C GLU A 123 6.02 9.98 18.70
N LEU A 124 5.17 10.81 18.06
CA LEU A 124 4.48 10.41 16.83
C LEU A 124 5.42 10.50 15.63
N VAL A 125 5.59 9.38 14.92
CA VAL A 125 6.29 9.32 13.64
C VAL A 125 5.29 9.30 12.51
N ILE A 126 5.43 10.22 11.55
CA ILE A 126 4.53 10.31 10.39
C ILE A 126 5.31 9.96 9.13
N HIS A 127 4.92 8.86 8.49
CA HIS A 127 5.34 8.52 7.15
C HIS A 127 4.32 9.03 6.14
N MET A 128 4.73 9.96 5.29
CA MET A 128 3.85 10.52 4.26
C MET A 128 4.23 10.01 2.89
N GLU A 129 3.23 9.59 2.13
CA GLU A 129 3.37 9.26 0.73
C GLU A 129 2.34 10.03 -0.09
N THR A 130 2.74 10.58 -1.24
CA THR A 130 1.81 11.29 -2.11
C THR A 130 1.12 10.33 -3.05
N ARG A 131 -0.22 10.40 -3.08
CA ARG A 131 -1.08 9.61 -3.96
C ARG A 131 -2.08 10.52 -4.65
N THR A 132 -2.20 10.40 -5.96
CA THR A 132 -3.13 11.18 -6.79
C THR A 132 -4.33 10.37 -7.27
N ARG A 133 -4.30 9.06 -7.08
CA ARG A 133 -5.38 8.15 -7.48
C ARG A 133 -5.93 7.41 -6.26
N PRO A 134 -7.24 7.12 -6.26
CA PRO A 134 -7.84 6.27 -5.24
C PRO A 134 -7.15 4.90 -5.15
N PHE A 135 -7.12 4.32 -3.97
CA PHE A 135 -6.53 3.01 -3.67
C PHE A 135 -7.40 2.29 -2.64
N LEU A 136 -7.22 0.98 -2.53
CA LEU A 136 -7.87 0.21 -1.46
C LEU A 136 -6.94 0.18 -0.25
N PHE A 137 -7.43 0.60 0.92
CA PHE A 137 -6.65 0.56 2.16
C PHE A 137 -6.14 -0.84 2.49
N GLY A 138 -6.96 -1.86 2.21
CA GLY A 138 -6.56 -3.26 2.38
C GLY A 138 -5.38 -3.70 1.52
N ASP A 139 -5.08 -3.00 0.42
CA ASP A 139 -3.97 -3.30 -0.50
C ASP A 139 -2.74 -2.42 -0.23
N THR A 140 -2.82 -1.55 0.77
CA THR A 140 -1.76 -0.62 1.15
C THR A 140 -1.45 -0.74 2.63
N GLY A 141 -0.37 -0.12 3.06
CA GLY A 141 -0.03 -0.02 4.48
C GLY A 141 -0.40 1.33 5.10
N PHE A 142 -1.33 2.07 4.50
CA PHE A 142 -1.75 3.37 5.04
C PHE A 142 -2.78 3.21 6.13
N ASP A 143 -2.66 4.03 7.17
CA ASP A 143 -3.61 4.13 8.29
C ASP A 143 -4.69 5.18 7.98
N ALA A 144 -4.30 6.24 7.24
CA ALA A 144 -5.19 7.31 6.85
C ALA A 144 -4.83 7.88 5.47
N ALA A 145 -5.78 8.58 4.86
CA ALA A 145 -5.55 9.34 3.63
C ALA A 145 -6.23 10.72 3.71
N ILE A 146 -5.56 11.72 3.17
CA ILE A 146 -6.16 13.02 2.88
C ILE A 146 -6.32 13.13 1.38
N TYR A 147 -7.55 13.23 0.94
CA TYR A 147 -7.91 13.16 -0.46
C TYR A 147 -8.94 14.25 -0.81
N ALA A 148 -8.78 14.84 -1.99
CA ALA A 148 -9.77 15.76 -2.53
C ALA A 148 -10.77 14.99 -3.39
N GLY A 149 -12.06 15.14 -3.11
CA GLY A 149 -13.11 14.44 -3.85
C GLY A 149 -14.50 14.87 -3.45
N THR A 150 -15.49 14.45 -4.23
CA THR A 150 -16.90 14.69 -3.92
C THR A 150 -17.39 13.71 -2.84
N ALA A 151 -18.49 14.08 -2.17
CA ALA A 151 -19.15 13.20 -1.19
C ALA A 151 -19.57 11.84 -1.77
N GLU A 152 -19.84 11.76 -3.08
CA GLU A 152 -20.15 10.52 -3.78
C GLU A 152 -18.92 9.63 -3.93
N GLN A 153 -17.81 10.21 -4.41
CA GLN A 153 -16.54 9.48 -4.55
C GLN A 153 -16.05 8.90 -3.22
N VAL A 154 -16.25 9.63 -2.13
CA VAL A 154 -15.89 9.16 -0.79
C VAL A 154 -16.81 8.04 -0.31
N ARG A 155 -18.11 8.13 -0.60
CA ARG A 155 -19.11 7.11 -0.23
C ARG A 155 -18.85 5.78 -0.92
N ASP A 156 -18.37 5.84 -2.16
CA ASP A 156 -18.07 4.66 -2.98
C ASP A 156 -16.69 4.04 -2.68
N TRP A 157 -15.95 4.62 -1.72
CA TRP A 157 -14.64 4.09 -1.32
C TRP A 157 -14.80 2.99 -0.26
N PRO A 158 -14.58 1.71 -0.60
CA PRO A 158 -14.92 0.61 0.28
C PRO A 158 -14.09 0.59 1.58
N GLY A 159 -14.77 0.33 2.70
CA GLY A 159 -14.11 0.05 3.98
C GLY A 159 -13.47 1.25 4.67
N VAL A 160 -13.83 2.47 4.30
CA VAL A 160 -13.32 3.69 4.93
C VAL A 160 -14.42 4.45 5.67
N THR A 161 -14.01 5.14 6.74
CA THR A 161 -14.79 6.20 7.37
C THR A 161 -14.19 7.53 6.97
N ALA A 162 -14.97 8.41 6.39
CA ALA A 162 -14.49 9.71 5.94
C ALA A 162 -15.06 10.85 6.76
N THR A 163 -14.22 11.82 7.03
CA THR A 163 -14.57 13.08 7.71
C THR A 163 -14.16 14.25 6.83
N ALA A 164 -15.07 15.19 6.59
CA ALA A 164 -14.75 16.41 5.87
C ALA A 164 -13.75 17.25 6.69
N LEU A 165 -12.59 17.51 6.11
CA LEU A 165 -11.52 18.27 6.75
C LEU A 165 -11.60 19.76 6.38
N LEU A 166 -11.72 20.04 5.07
CA LEU A 166 -11.80 21.38 4.50
C LEU A 166 -12.76 21.36 3.31
N GLN A 167 -13.34 22.51 3.03
CA GLN A 167 -14.03 22.74 1.77
C GLN A 167 -13.03 23.28 0.75
N GLU A 168 -13.03 22.75 -0.45
CA GLU A 168 -12.15 23.16 -1.54
C GLU A 168 -12.99 23.78 -2.67
N ASP A 169 -12.60 24.98 -3.08
CA ASP A 169 -13.17 25.63 -4.25
C ASP A 169 -12.18 25.52 -5.41
N VAL A 170 -12.66 24.98 -6.52
CA VAL A 170 -11.86 24.86 -7.75
C VAL A 170 -12.29 25.97 -8.70
N ILE A 171 -11.36 26.86 -9.05
CA ILE A 171 -11.58 27.93 -10.00
C ILE A 171 -10.64 27.80 -11.19
N ALA A 172 -11.17 28.02 -12.38
CA ALA A 172 -10.34 28.12 -13.58
C ALA A 172 -9.64 29.48 -13.60
N VAL A 173 -8.34 29.46 -13.87
CA VAL A 173 -7.54 30.70 -14.01
C VAL A 173 -6.81 30.71 -15.34
N CYS A 174 -6.69 31.88 -15.95
CA CYS A 174 -5.91 32.05 -17.16
C CYS A 174 -5.18 33.41 -17.16
N ALA A 175 -4.22 33.58 -18.06
CA ALA A 175 -3.59 34.87 -18.27
C ALA A 175 -4.60 35.91 -18.79
N PRO A 176 -4.57 37.17 -18.32
CA PRO A 176 -5.49 38.20 -18.76
C PRO A 176 -5.52 38.38 -20.28
N ALA A 177 -4.38 38.25 -20.96
CA ALA A 177 -4.28 38.34 -22.42
C ALA A 177 -5.10 37.23 -23.13
N LEU A 178 -5.18 36.02 -22.55
CA LEU A 178 -5.99 34.96 -23.11
C LEU A 178 -7.48 35.27 -22.98
N LEU A 179 -7.89 35.84 -21.86
CA LEU A 179 -9.28 36.23 -21.64
C LEU A 179 -9.71 37.34 -22.58
N ALA A 180 -8.81 38.33 -22.86
CA ALA A 180 -9.07 39.41 -23.80
C ALA A 180 -9.16 38.93 -25.27
N ALA A 181 -8.48 37.87 -25.61
CA ALA A 181 -8.48 37.29 -26.97
C ALA A 181 -9.68 36.36 -27.26
N HIS A 182 -10.43 35.92 -26.23
CA HIS A 182 -11.51 34.96 -26.37
C HIS A 182 -12.76 35.45 -25.62
N THR A 183 -13.87 35.53 -26.28
CA THR A 183 -15.17 35.99 -25.72
C THR A 183 -15.82 34.96 -24.81
N ALA A 184 -15.41 33.68 -24.91
CA ALA A 184 -15.83 32.59 -24.01
C ALA A 184 -14.74 31.53 -23.91
N LEU A 185 -14.36 31.19 -22.70
CA LEU A 185 -13.50 30.01 -22.40
C LEU A 185 -14.41 28.85 -22.04
N SER A 186 -14.35 27.78 -22.81
CA SER A 186 -15.05 26.54 -22.50
C SER A 186 -14.05 25.52 -21.91
N LEU A 187 -14.37 24.98 -20.74
CA LEU A 187 -13.58 23.91 -20.10
C LEU A 187 -13.63 22.57 -20.87
N ILE A 188 -14.47 22.48 -21.91
CA ILE A 188 -14.62 21.28 -22.74
C ILE A 188 -13.45 21.08 -23.71
N HIS A 189 -12.60 22.09 -23.88
CA HIS A 189 -11.50 22.11 -24.87
C HIS A 189 -10.10 22.15 -24.23
N ILE A 190 -9.99 21.81 -22.95
CA ILE A 190 -8.71 21.66 -22.24
C ILE A 190 -8.39 20.18 -22.05
#